data_a26b46854a69b48020eab0063cfff6be
#
_entry.id   a26b46854a69b48020eab0063cfff6be
#
_cell.length_a   1.000
_cell.length_b   1.000
_cell.length_c   1.000
_cell.angle_alpha   90.00
_cell.angle_beta   90.00
_cell.angle_gamma   90.00
#
_symmetry.space_group_name_H-M   'P 1'
#
loop_
_entity.id
_entity.type
_entity.pdbx_description
1 polymer ?
#
loop_
_entity_poly.entity_id
_entity_poly.type
_entity_poly.pdbx_seq_one_letter_code
_entity_poly.pdbx_strand_id
1 'polypeptide(L)'
;MLQMEMLWNARSVLSGVINKTPLIPAGTVGEGGSLFLKAECLQKTGAFKLRGAYYKIATLTEEEKRRGVIACSAGNHAQGVAFAARDMGIHAVICI
;
A
#
# COMPACT_ATOMS: atom_id res chain seq x y z
N MET A 1 -18.10 -6.67 1.34
CA MET A 1 -17.78 -6.23 2.72
C MET A 1 -16.36 -6.69 3.07
N LEU A 2 -15.61 -5.87 3.76
CA LEU A 2 -14.26 -6.23 4.20
C LEU A 2 -14.34 -7.29 5.31
N GLN A 3 -13.59 -8.38 5.18
CA GLN A 3 -13.55 -9.48 6.13
C GLN A 3 -12.13 -9.62 6.71
N MET A 4 -12.03 -10.15 7.92
CA MET A 4 -10.73 -10.34 8.59
C MET A 4 -9.78 -11.22 7.79
N GLU A 5 -10.30 -12.24 7.12
CA GLU A 5 -9.50 -13.12 6.24
C GLU A 5 -8.78 -12.34 5.13
N MET A 6 -9.46 -11.33 4.55
CA MET A 6 -8.86 -10.46 3.53
C MET A 6 -7.68 -9.66 4.10
N LEU A 7 -7.79 -9.21 5.35
CA LEU A 7 -6.71 -8.48 6.03
C LEU A 7 -5.51 -9.40 6.35
N TRP A 8 -5.77 -10.63 6.78
CA TRP A 8 -4.71 -11.61 7.01
C TRP A 8 -4.00 -11.99 5.71
N ASN A 9 -4.75 -12.16 4.63
CA ASN A 9 -4.19 -12.43 3.32
C ASN A 9 -3.32 -11.25 2.83
N ALA A 10 -3.82 -10.02 2.95
CA ALA A 10 -3.06 -8.82 2.61
C ALA A 10 -1.76 -8.72 3.42
N ARG A 11 -1.82 -8.99 4.72
CA ARG A 11 -0.64 -9.02 5.59
C ARG A 11 0.40 -10.05 5.10
N SER A 12 -0.07 -11.24 4.72
CA SER A 12 0.81 -12.29 4.20
C SER A 12 1.47 -11.88 2.89
N VAL A 13 0.71 -11.37 1.93
CA VAL A 13 1.23 -10.90 0.63
C VAL A 13 2.22 -9.75 0.78
N LEU A 14 1.98 -8.84 1.72
CA LEU A 14 2.83 -7.67 1.94
C LEU A 14 4.06 -7.96 2.81
N SER A 15 4.10 -9.10 3.48
CA SER A 15 5.24 -9.49 4.31
C SER A 15 6.52 -9.59 3.47
N GLY A 16 7.60 -8.95 3.94
CA GLY A 16 8.87 -8.90 3.21
C GLY A 16 8.92 -7.90 2.05
N VAL A 17 7.78 -7.33 1.66
CA VAL A 17 7.69 -6.32 0.58
C VAL A 17 7.76 -4.91 1.14
N ILE A 18 6.90 -4.62 2.10
CA ILE A 18 6.77 -3.28 2.71
C ILE A 18 7.66 -3.13 3.94
N ASN A 19 7.97 -1.89 4.28
CA ASN A 19 8.59 -1.58 5.56
C ASN A 19 7.59 -1.74 6.70
N LYS A 20 8.03 -2.34 7.79
CA LYS A 20 7.25 -2.38 9.03
C LYS A 20 7.44 -1.04 9.74
N THR A 21 6.55 -0.09 9.44
CA THR A 21 6.63 1.26 9.99
C THR A 21 6.29 1.29 11.48
N PRO A 22 6.95 2.15 12.26
CA PRO A 22 6.71 2.23 13.70
C PRO A 22 5.38 2.89 14.03
N LEU A 23 4.89 2.59 15.24
CA LEU A 23 3.82 3.31 15.89
C LEU A 23 4.44 4.21 16.95
N ILE A 24 4.36 5.51 16.75
CA ILE A 24 5.08 6.52 17.56
C ILE A 24 4.12 7.19 18.52
N PRO A 25 4.39 7.19 19.85
CA PRO A 25 3.61 7.98 20.79
C PRO A 25 3.68 9.48 20.44
N ALA A 26 2.52 10.14 20.39
CA ALA A 26 2.40 11.54 19.97
C ALA A 26 1.65 12.41 20.98
N GLY A 27 1.57 11.99 22.25
CA GLY A 27 0.92 12.73 23.31
C GLY A 27 -0.48 12.25 23.62
N THR A 28 -1.34 13.15 24.09
CA THR A 28 -2.71 12.86 24.53
C THR A 28 -3.73 13.61 23.68
N VAL A 29 -4.92 13.05 23.55
CA VAL A 29 -6.08 13.67 22.90
C VAL A 29 -7.24 13.66 23.88
N GLY A 30 -7.88 14.82 24.10
CA GLY A 30 -9.00 14.97 25.02
C GLY A 30 -8.65 14.59 26.47
N GLU A 31 -9.64 14.13 27.22
CA GLU A 31 -9.49 13.74 28.63
C GLU A 31 -8.95 12.29 28.73
N GLY A 32 -7.62 12.14 28.63
CA GLY A 32 -6.94 10.88 28.92
C GLY A 32 -6.77 9.91 27.75
N GLY A 33 -7.08 10.30 26.51
CA GLY A 33 -6.80 9.51 25.31
C GLY A 33 -5.33 9.56 24.93
N SER A 34 -4.71 8.42 24.57
CA SER A 34 -3.36 8.37 24.03
C SER A 34 -3.38 8.47 22.50
N LEU A 35 -2.52 9.33 21.94
CA LEU A 35 -2.35 9.47 20.51
C LEU A 35 -1.08 8.75 20.06
N PHE A 36 -1.22 7.95 19.02
CA PHE A 36 -0.11 7.31 18.33
C PHE A 36 -0.15 7.62 16.84
N LEU A 37 1.00 7.81 16.23
CA LEU A 37 1.15 8.02 14.79
C LEU A 37 1.77 6.80 14.15
N LYS A 38 1.06 6.22 13.18
CA LYS A 38 1.62 5.20 12.31
C LYS A 38 2.47 5.88 11.23
N ALA A 39 3.79 5.81 11.35
CA ALA A 39 4.73 6.59 10.55
C ALA A 39 4.86 6.06 9.11
N GLU A 40 3.80 6.13 8.31
CA GLU A 40 3.79 5.70 6.91
C GLU A 40 4.60 6.61 5.97
N CYS A 41 5.07 7.75 6.42
CA CYS A 41 6.10 8.54 5.73
C CYS A 41 7.45 7.78 5.62
N LEU A 42 7.65 6.77 6.46
CA LEU A 42 8.82 5.88 6.41
C LEU A 42 8.60 4.64 5.51
N GLN A 43 7.47 4.54 4.83
CA GLN A 43 7.22 3.49 3.86
C GLN A 43 8.09 3.69 2.60
N LYS A 44 8.31 2.64 1.81
CA LYS A 44 9.18 2.64 0.61
C LYS A 44 8.86 3.74 -0.39
N THR A 45 7.59 4.11 -0.55
CA THR A 45 7.15 5.23 -1.40
C THR A 45 6.85 6.50 -0.61
N GLY A 46 7.17 6.54 0.67
CA GLY A 46 6.90 7.66 1.55
C GLY A 46 5.43 7.83 1.95
N ALA A 47 4.58 6.85 1.66
CA ALA A 47 3.14 6.92 1.94
C ALA A 47 2.49 5.53 2.06
N PHE A 48 1.34 5.44 2.75
CA PHE A 48 0.62 4.19 2.96
C PHE A 48 0.00 3.59 1.68
N LYS A 49 -0.12 4.35 0.61
CA LYS A 49 -0.76 3.92 -0.66
C LYS A 49 -0.11 2.69 -1.28
N LEU A 50 1.17 2.47 -1.02
CA LEU A 50 1.88 1.27 -1.47
C LEU A 50 1.20 -0.02 -0.99
N ARG A 51 0.68 -0.05 0.23
CA ARG A 51 0.04 -1.24 0.81
C ARG A 51 -1.13 -1.73 -0.06
N GLY A 52 -2.07 -0.84 -0.34
CA GLY A 52 -3.25 -1.17 -1.15
C GLY A 52 -2.92 -1.43 -2.61
N ALA A 53 -2.05 -0.63 -3.21
CA ALA A 53 -1.64 -0.79 -4.60
C ALA A 53 -0.93 -2.13 -4.81
N TYR A 54 0.02 -2.48 -3.95
CA TYR A 54 0.76 -3.72 -4.06
C TYR A 54 -0.16 -4.94 -3.89
N TYR A 55 -0.99 -4.94 -2.85
CA TYR A 55 -1.92 -6.05 -2.61
C TYR A 55 -2.89 -6.23 -3.78
N LYS A 56 -3.48 -5.14 -4.30
CA LYS A 56 -4.39 -5.19 -5.45
C LYS A 56 -3.71 -5.80 -6.67
N ILE A 57 -2.52 -5.35 -7.02
CA ILE A 57 -1.80 -5.84 -8.19
C ILE A 57 -1.34 -7.30 -8.01
N ALA A 58 -0.90 -7.65 -6.80
CA ALA A 58 -0.51 -9.03 -6.49
C ALA A 58 -1.67 -10.03 -6.64
N THR A 59 -2.90 -9.61 -6.37
CA THR A 59 -4.11 -10.45 -6.44
C THR A 59 -4.80 -10.46 -7.80
N LEU A 60 -4.26 -9.75 -8.79
CA LEU A 60 -4.74 -9.84 -10.17
C LEU A 60 -4.47 -11.23 -10.75
N THR A 61 -5.34 -11.66 -11.65
CA THR A 61 -5.13 -12.89 -12.42
C THR A 61 -3.91 -12.73 -13.35
N GLU A 62 -3.33 -13.83 -13.80
CA GLU A 62 -2.21 -13.80 -14.72
C GLU A 62 -2.57 -13.12 -16.05
N GLU A 63 -3.81 -13.25 -16.50
CA GLU A 63 -4.32 -12.55 -17.69
C GLU A 63 -4.38 -11.03 -17.49
N GLU A 64 -4.88 -10.58 -16.34
CA GLU A 64 -4.92 -9.16 -15.98
C GLU A 64 -3.50 -8.58 -15.86
N LYS A 65 -2.57 -9.31 -15.23
CA LYS A 65 -1.17 -8.90 -15.13
C LYS A 65 -0.51 -8.75 -16.50
N ARG A 66 -0.79 -9.65 -17.44
CA ARG A 66 -0.27 -9.55 -18.81
C ARG A 66 -0.79 -8.33 -19.57
N ARG A 67 -2.03 -7.93 -19.34
CA ARG A 67 -2.59 -6.69 -19.91
C ARG A 67 -1.98 -5.44 -19.32
N GLY A 68 -1.44 -5.54 -18.12
CA GLY A 68 -0.91 -4.41 -17.37
C GLY A 68 -1.98 -3.67 -16.58
N VAL A 69 -1.57 -2.59 -15.96
CA VAL A 69 -2.45 -1.76 -15.11
C VAL A 69 -2.41 -0.31 -15.56
N ILE A 70 -3.51 0.39 -15.35
CA ILE A 70 -3.61 1.83 -15.54
C ILE A 70 -4.11 2.47 -14.25
N ALA A 71 -3.55 3.61 -13.89
CA ALA A 71 -4.00 4.42 -12.77
C ALA A 71 -4.01 5.89 -13.14
N CYS A 72 -5.00 6.62 -12.63
CA CYS A 72 -5.08 8.07 -12.77
C CYS A 72 -4.80 8.72 -11.41
N SER A 73 -3.63 9.31 -11.27
CA SER A 73 -3.19 9.96 -10.02
C SER A 73 -1.91 10.76 -10.25
N ALA A 74 -1.84 11.95 -9.69
CA ALA A 74 -0.62 12.78 -9.69
C ALA A 74 0.18 12.68 -8.36
N GLY A 75 -0.18 11.77 -7.45
CA GLY A 75 0.38 11.74 -6.10
C GLY A 75 0.81 10.35 -5.63
N ASN A 76 0.60 10.11 -4.35
CA ASN A 76 1.10 8.92 -3.66
C ASN A 76 0.55 7.60 -4.22
N HIS A 77 -0.68 7.61 -4.76
CA HIS A 77 -1.24 6.41 -5.38
C HIS A 77 -0.50 6.03 -6.66
N ALA A 78 -0.15 7.01 -7.49
CA ALA A 78 0.66 6.79 -8.69
C ALA A 78 2.00 6.12 -8.35
N GLN A 79 2.68 6.61 -7.31
CA GLN A 79 3.93 6.04 -6.84
C GLN A 79 3.77 4.62 -6.32
N GLY A 80 2.70 4.34 -5.58
CA GLY A 80 2.39 2.99 -5.09
C GLY A 80 2.14 2.00 -6.23
N VAL A 81 1.37 2.39 -7.24
CA VAL A 81 1.11 1.55 -8.44
C VAL A 81 2.39 1.32 -9.23
N ALA A 82 3.16 2.37 -9.50
CA ALA A 82 4.41 2.27 -10.26
C ALA A 82 5.43 1.37 -9.55
N PHE A 83 5.56 1.50 -8.23
CA PHE A 83 6.43 0.63 -7.43
C PHE A 83 6.00 -0.84 -7.53
N ALA A 84 4.72 -1.11 -7.27
CA ALA A 84 4.20 -2.47 -7.25
C ALA A 84 4.30 -3.15 -8.63
N ALA A 85 3.94 -2.43 -9.70
CA ALA A 85 4.03 -2.93 -11.06
C ALA A 85 5.48 -3.24 -11.45
N ARG A 86 6.42 -2.34 -11.13
CA ARG A 86 7.85 -2.56 -11.39
C ARG A 86 8.37 -3.79 -10.66
N ASP A 87 8.03 -3.94 -9.38
CA ASP A 87 8.48 -5.04 -8.55
C ASP A 87 7.99 -6.41 -9.06
N MET A 88 6.81 -6.43 -9.67
CA MET A 88 6.20 -7.64 -10.23
C MET A 88 6.44 -7.81 -11.74
N GLY A 89 7.18 -6.91 -12.39
CA GLY A 89 7.43 -6.97 -13.84
C GLY A 89 6.18 -6.72 -14.69
N ILE A 90 5.22 -5.93 -14.20
CA ILE A 90 3.94 -5.64 -14.85
C ILE A 90 4.01 -4.25 -15.49
N HIS A 91 3.51 -4.14 -16.73
CA HIS A 91 3.40 -2.85 -17.41
C HIS A 91 2.37 -1.95 -16.69
N ALA A 92 2.74 -0.70 -16.45
CA ALA A 92 1.86 0.27 -15.80
C ALA A 92 1.84 1.59 -16.58
N VAL A 93 0.64 2.13 -16.73
CA VAL A 93 0.42 3.47 -17.30
C VAL A 93 -0.16 4.37 -16.20
N ILE A 94 0.46 5.52 -15.99
CA ILE A 94 -0.02 6.52 -15.04
C ILE A 94 -0.49 7.74 -15.81
N CYS A 95 -1.78 8.05 -15.68
CA CYS A 95 -2.38 9.28 -16.20
C CYS A 95 -2.37 10.36 -15.10
N ILE A 96 -1.87 11.51 -15.45
CA ILE A 96 -1.76 12.66 -14.54
C ILE A 96 -2.73 13.75 -14.98
#